data_ee512185e595dae9ad9fdcbbfd6dfe4a
#
_entry.id   ee512185e595dae9ad9fdcbbfd6dfe4a
#
_cell.length_a   1.000
_cell.length_b   1.000
_cell.length_c   1.000
_cell.angle_alpha   90.00
_cell.angle_beta   90.00
_cell.angle_gamma   90.00
#
_symmetry.space_group_name_H-M   'P 1'
#
loop_
_entity.id
_entity.type
_entity.pdbx_description
1 polymer ?
#
loop_
_entity_poly.entity_id
_entity_poly.type
_entity_poly.pdbx_seq_one_letter_code
_entity_poly.pdbx_strand_id
1 'polypeptide(L)'
;IKVRAVIDNSQRLLKAEMLATAKIERQLSKGVLIPASAIQLHGTQHWAYVQKEPGVFEPRQVTLGYEGVQQVLVTDGLKDGELVVKENGLLLAREFRNAQEQAKPHTPDPLDTSKAPQK
;
A
#
# COMPACT_ATOMS: atom_id res chain seq x y z
N ILE A 1 11.82 -8.49 -20.42
CA ILE A 1 12.81 -7.40 -20.36
C ILE A 1 14.19 -8.00 -20.63
N LYS A 2 14.88 -7.45 -21.61
CA LYS A 2 16.25 -7.85 -21.91
C LYS A 2 17.21 -6.83 -21.30
N VAL A 3 18.19 -7.31 -20.57
CA VAL A 3 19.27 -6.49 -20.01
C VAL A 3 20.57 -6.86 -20.72
N ARG A 4 21.32 -5.87 -21.12
CA ARG A 4 22.61 -6.04 -21.77
C ARG A 4 23.68 -5.31 -20.96
N ALA A 5 24.76 -6.00 -20.68
CA ALA A 5 25.95 -5.41 -20.08
C ALA A 5 27.16 -5.63 -20.99
N VAL A 6 28.07 -4.67 -21.03
CA VAL A 6 29.35 -4.77 -21.72
C VAL A 6 30.45 -4.76 -20.67
N ILE A 7 31.28 -5.78 -20.66
CA ILE A 7 32.37 -5.96 -19.69
C ILE A 7 33.69 -5.94 -20.45
N ASP A 8 34.64 -5.18 -19.92
CA ASP A 8 36.00 -5.19 -20.45
C ASP A 8 36.69 -6.53 -20.16
N ASN A 9 37.21 -7.16 -21.21
CA ASN A 9 37.93 -8.44 -21.12
C ASN A 9 39.35 -8.28 -21.71
N SER A 10 39.99 -7.16 -21.47
CA SER A 10 41.36 -6.88 -21.94
C SER A 10 42.39 -7.91 -21.42
N GLN A 11 42.13 -8.44 -20.24
CA GLN A 11 42.98 -9.48 -19.63
C GLN A 11 42.61 -10.92 -20.07
N ARG A 12 41.62 -11.08 -20.94
CA ARG A 12 41.17 -12.38 -21.48
C ARG A 12 40.82 -13.42 -20.41
N LEU A 13 40.33 -12.99 -19.26
CA LEU A 13 39.89 -13.88 -18.16
C LEU A 13 38.53 -14.50 -18.44
N LEU A 14 37.68 -13.84 -19.21
CA LEU A 14 36.36 -14.31 -19.58
C LEU A 14 36.42 -15.09 -20.88
N LYS A 15 35.80 -16.26 -20.89
CA LYS A 15 35.72 -17.16 -22.05
C LYS A 15 34.28 -17.34 -22.47
N ALA A 16 34.06 -17.71 -23.73
CA ALA A 16 32.73 -18.10 -24.20
C ALA A 16 32.17 -19.27 -23.40
N GLU A 17 30.84 -19.31 -23.24
CA GLU A 17 30.11 -20.35 -22.49
C GLU A 17 30.36 -20.37 -20.98
N MET A 18 31.00 -19.37 -20.40
CA MET A 18 31.07 -19.21 -18.94
C MET A 18 29.72 -18.82 -18.36
N LEU A 19 29.37 -19.43 -17.25
CA LEU A 19 28.25 -19.00 -16.43
C LEU A 19 28.64 -17.77 -15.61
N ALA A 20 27.79 -16.76 -15.62
CA ALA A 20 27.99 -15.56 -14.84
C ALA A 20 26.71 -15.23 -14.06
N THR A 21 26.90 -14.66 -12.89
CA THR A 21 25.81 -14.13 -12.08
C THR A 21 25.89 -12.60 -12.13
N ALA A 22 24.81 -11.98 -12.57
CA ALA A 22 24.69 -10.52 -12.55
C ALA A 22 23.86 -10.06 -11.38
N LYS A 23 24.40 -9.17 -10.56
CA LYS A 23 23.68 -8.48 -9.49
C LYS A 23 23.37 -7.07 -9.96
N ILE A 24 22.08 -6.76 -10.10
CA ILE A 24 21.64 -5.43 -10.52
C ILE A 24 21.20 -4.68 -9.28
N GLU A 25 21.87 -3.59 -8.97
CA GLU A 25 21.50 -2.69 -7.90
C GLU A 25 20.82 -1.45 -8.46
N ARG A 26 19.65 -1.13 -7.93
CA ARG A 26 18.92 0.08 -8.29
C ARG A 26 18.85 0.98 -7.08
N GLN A 27 19.22 2.22 -7.25
CA GLN A 27 19.03 3.24 -6.23
C GLN A 27 17.56 3.69 -6.26
N LEU A 28 16.85 3.48 -5.16
CA LEU A 28 15.46 3.86 -5.02
C LEU A 28 15.37 5.32 -4.54
N SER A 29 14.24 5.94 -4.83
CA SER A 29 13.91 7.27 -4.30
C SER A 29 13.84 7.24 -2.77
N LYS A 30 13.98 8.40 -2.15
CA LYS A 30 13.77 8.53 -0.70
C LYS A 30 12.35 8.15 -0.32
N GLY A 31 12.18 7.45 0.78
CA GLY A 31 10.89 7.02 1.28
C GLY A 31 11.02 6.19 2.52
N VAL A 32 9.89 5.69 3.00
CA VAL A 32 9.78 4.84 4.19
C VAL A 32 9.55 3.40 3.76
N LEU A 33 10.38 2.49 4.26
CA LEU A 33 10.17 1.05 4.06
C LEU A 33 9.20 0.51 5.10
N ILE A 34 8.14 -0.11 4.63
CA ILE A 34 7.16 -0.78 5.48
C ILE A 34 6.90 -2.21 4.99
N PRO A 35 6.41 -3.11 5.86
CA PRO A 35 6.00 -4.44 5.42
C PRO A 35 4.91 -4.37 4.36
N ALA A 36 4.98 -5.23 3.36
CA ALA A 36 3.97 -5.29 2.29
C ALA A 36 2.57 -5.60 2.82
N SER A 37 2.47 -6.34 3.94
CA SER A 37 1.21 -6.64 4.62
C SER A 37 0.50 -5.41 5.21
N ALA A 38 1.22 -4.30 5.38
CA ALA A 38 0.64 -3.05 5.89
C ALA A 38 -0.12 -2.25 4.83
N ILE A 39 0.04 -2.60 3.55
CA ILE A 39 -0.61 -1.91 2.44
C ILE A 39 -1.94 -2.60 2.10
N GLN A 40 -2.97 -1.80 1.97
CA GLN A 40 -4.29 -2.20 1.50
C GLN A 40 -4.56 -1.57 0.13
N LEU A 41 -5.03 -2.37 -0.80
CA LEU A 41 -5.42 -1.92 -2.13
C LEU A 41 -6.93 -1.70 -2.19
N HIS A 42 -7.35 -0.49 -2.52
CA HIS A 42 -8.74 -0.14 -2.79
C HIS A 42 -8.86 0.46 -4.19
N GLY A 43 -9.44 -0.29 -5.10
CA GLY A 43 -9.45 0.08 -6.51
C GLY A 43 -8.02 0.10 -7.07
N THR A 44 -7.56 1.27 -7.49
CA THR A 44 -6.20 1.51 -7.99
C THR A 44 -5.31 2.24 -6.96
N GLN A 45 -5.83 2.53 -5.77
CA GLN A 45 -5.15 3.32 -4.76
C GLN A 45 -4.64 2.44 -3.61
N HIS A 46 -3.45 2.78 -3.13
CA HIS A 46 -2.83 2.12 -1.99
C HIS A 46 -3.09 2.91 -0.72
N TRP A 47 -3.44 2.20 0.35
CA TRP A 47 -3.77 2.76 1.64
C TRP A 47 -2.98 2.08 2.74
N ALA A 48 -2.62 2.82 3.77
CA ALA A 48 -2.05 2.32 5.01
C ALA A 48 -2.79 2.90 6.20
N TYR A 49 -2.87 2.13 7.29
CA TYR A 49 -3.44 2.61 8.54
C TYR A 49 -2.35 3.05 9.48
N VAL A 50 -2.39 4.31 9.88
CA VAL A 50 -1.42 4.93 10.78
C VAL A 50 -2.06 5.09 12.15
N GLN A 51 -1.34 4.70 13.19
CA GLN A 51 -1.74 4.96 14.55
C GLN A 51 -1.44 6.42 14.90
N LYS A 52 -2.48 7.19 15.14
CA LYS A 52 -2.38 8.60 15.54
C LYS A 52 -2.23 8.75 17.04
N GLU A 53 -3.04 8.00 17.77
CA GLU A 53 -3.02 7.91 19.24
C GLU A 53 -3.22 6.44 19.64
N PRO A 54 -2.91 6.02 20.87
CA PRO A 54 -3.17 4.66 21.34
C PRO A 54 -4.63 4.25 21.08
N GLY A 55 -4.84 3.22 20.27
CA GLY A 55 -6.17 2.73 19.89
C GLY A 55 -6.89 3.53 18.79
N VAL A 56 -6.31 4.63 18.32
CA VAL A 56 -6.88 5.46 17.25
C VAL A 56 -6.08 5.30 15.96
N PHE A 57 -6.73 4.84 14.91
CA PHE A 57 -6.12 4.57 13.59
C PHE A 57 -6.75 5.47 12.54
N GLU A 58 -5.93 5.93 11.63
CA GLU A 58 -6.32 6.79 10.50
C GLU A 58 -5.94 6.11 9.19
N PRO A 59 -6.89 5.93 8.24
CA PRO A 59 -6.55 5.51 6.90
C PRO A 59 -5.85 6.64 6.15
N ARG A 60 -4.73 6.33 5.54
CA ARG A 60 -3.95 7.30 4.78
C ARG A 60 -3.60 6.75 3.41
N GLN A 61 -3.90 7.51 2.38
CA GLN A 61 -3.50 7.19 1.02
C GLN A 61 -2.00 7.38 0.86
N VAL A 62 -1.35 6.40 0.28
CA VAL A 62 0.11 6.37 0.09
C VAL A 62 0.48 6.15 -1.36
N THR A 63 1.64 6.68 -1.73
CA THR A 63 2.23 6.45 -3.05
C THR A 63 3.42 5.51 -2.88
N LEU A 64 3.46 4.45 -3.69
CA LEU A 64 4.53 3.47 -3.64
C LEU A 64 5.59 3.79 -4.70
N GLY A 65 6.86 3.78 -4.30
CA GLY A 65 8.00 3.91 -5.20
C GLY A 65 8.55 2.55 -5.64
N TYR A 66 8.42 1.54 -4.79
CA TYR A 66 8.83 0.17 -5.07
C TYR A 66 7.94 -0.81 -4.34
N GLU A 67 7.50 -1.82 -5.04
CA GLU A 67 6.71 -2.92 -4.50
C GLU A 67 7.53 -4.19 -4.47
N GLY A 68 8.01 -4.56 -3.28
CA GLY A 68 8.66 -5.84 -3.04
C GLY A 68 7.70 -6.88 -2.47
N VAL A 69 8.12 -8.12 -2.43
CA VAL A 69 7.31 -9.23 -1.88
C VAL A 69 7.11 -9.09 -0.37
N GLN A 70 8.14 -8.69 0.35
CA GLN A 70 8.11 -8.57 1.81
C GLN A 70 7.98 -7.14 2.29
N GLN A 71 8.54 -6.20 1.56
CA GLN A 71 8.57 -4.79 1.91
C GLN A 71 8.23 -3.92 0.71
N VAL A 72 7.60 -2.80 0.99
CA VAL A 72 7.29 -1.78 0.01
C VAL A 72 7.94 -0.45 0.42
N LEU A 73 8.35 0.32 -0.56
CA LEU A 73 8.86 1.67 -0.35
C LEU A 73 7.72 2.66 -0.59
N VAL A 74 7.35 3.37 0.45
CA VAL A 74 6.36 4.46 0.38
C VAL A 74 7.10 5.77 0.18
N THR A 75 6.86 6.44 -0.94
CA THR A 75 7.51 7.70 -1.30
C THR A 75 6.74 8.92 -0.83
N ASP A 76 5.43 8.78 -0.64
CA ASP A 76 4.56 9.85 -0.19
C ASP A 76 3.40 9.30 0.65
N GLY A 77 2.95 10.08 1.62
CA GLY A 77 1.83 9.77 2.51
C GLY A 77 2.23 9.27 3.89
N LEU A 78 3.47 8.87 4.11
CA LEU A 78 4.00 8.47 5.41
C LEU A 78 5.23 9.30 5.79
N LYS A 79 5.38 9.56 7.09
CA LYS A 79 6.54 10.21 7.68
C LYS A 79 7.35 9.22 8.50
N ASP A 80 8.64 9.51 8.64
CA ASP A 80 9.52 8.74 9.49
C ASP A 80 9.06 8.80 10.96
N GLY A 81 9.07 7.66 11.63
CA GLY A 81 8.64 7.54 13.03
C GLY A 81 7.16 7.31 13.24
N GLU A 82 6.32 7.33 12.20
CA GLU A 82 4.91 6.96 12.30
C GLU A 82 4.73 5.45 12.50
N LEU A 83 3.77 5.08 13.35
CA LEU A 83 3.40 3.69 13.57
C LEU A 83 2.35 3.26 12.56
N VAL A 84 2.66 2.23 11.79
CA VAL A 84 1.79 1.68 10.76
C VAL A 84 1.28 0.30 11.18
N VAL A 85 0.02 0.03 10.93
CA VAL A 85 -0.60 -1.27 11.22
C VAL A 85 -0.08 -2.30 10.22
N LYS A 86 0.67 -3.28 10.72
CA LYS A 86 1.27 -4.36 9.93
C LYS A 86 0.29 -5.48 9.61
N GLU A 87 -0.57 -5.82 10.57
CA GLU A 87 -1.48 -6.96 10.49
C GLU A 87 -2.92 -6.51 10.76
N ASN A 88 -3.89 -7.28 10.24
CA ASN A 88 -5.32 -6.99 10.40
C ASN A 88 -5.80 -5.65 9.79
N GLY A 89 -5.05 -5.06 8.88
CA GLY A 89 -5.47 -3.86 8.17
C GLY A 89 -6.80 -4.02 7.44
N LEU A 90 -7.11 -5.23 6.98
CA LEU A 90 -8.39 -5.55 6.35
C LEU A 90 -9.57 -5.45 7.32
N LEU A 91 -9.39 -5.83 8.58
CA LEU A 91 -10.40 -5.65 9.63
C LEU A 91 -10.65 -4.17 9.91
N LEU A 92 -9.59 -3.37 10.01
CA LEU A 92 -9.71 -1.92 10.16
C LEU A 92 -10.43 -1.29 8.97
N ALA A 93 -10.11 -1.69 7.75
CA ALA A 93 -10.79 -1.21 6.54
C ALA A 93 -12.29 -1.50 6.58
N ARG A 94 -12.68 -2.66 7.09
CA ARG A 94 -14.08 -3.05 7.26
C ARG A 94 -14.77 -2.21 8.32
N GLU A 95 -14.13 -2.01 9.46
CA GLU A 95 -14.68 -1.20 10.56
C GLU A 95 -14.88 0.26 10.12
N PHE A 96 -13.90 0.86 9.45
CA PHE A 96 -14.03 2.20 8.92
C PHE A 96 -15.16 2.34 7.91
N ARG A 97 -15.34 1.36 7.03
CA ARG A 97 -16.44 1.35 6.06
C ARG A 97 -17.79 1.28 6.76
N ASN A 98 -17.94 0.38 7.72
CA ASN A 98 -19.17 0.24 8.50
C ASN A 98 -19.51 1.53 9.26
N ALA A 99 -18.51 2.17 9.85
CA ALA A 99 -18.70 3.45 10.53
C ALA A 99 -19.13 4.58 9.58
N GLN A 100 -18.60 4.62 8.37
CA GLN A 100 -19.01 5.58 7.36
C GLN A 100 -20.44 5.33 6.86
N GLU A 101 -20.84 4.07 6.70
CA GLU A 101 -22.22 3.72 6.32
C GLU A 101 -23.22 4.09 7.40
N GLN A 102 -22.87 3.89 8.67
CA GLN A 102 -23.70 4.30 9.80
C GLN A 102 -23.79 5.83 9.98
N ALA A 103 -22.74 6.54 9.59
CA ALA A 103 -22.69 8.01 9.66
C ALA A 103 -23.44 8.71 8.52
N LYS A 104 -23.84 7.97 7.46
CA LYS A 104 -24.70 8.54 6.42
C LYS A 104 -26.08 8.79 7.00
N PRO A 105 -26.63 10.03 6.90
CA PRO A 105 -27.98 10.29 7.30
C PRO A 105 -28.92 9.40 6.49
N HIS A 106 -29.76 8.63 7.19
CA HIS A 106 -30.80 7.85 6.57
C HIS A 106 -31.78 8.86 5.92
N THR A 107 -31.70 8.96 4.61
CA THR A 107 -32.73 9.68 3.86
C THR A 107 -33.93 8.76 3.82
N PRO A 108 -35.06 9.10 4.50
CA PRO A 108 -36.23 8.27 4.42
C PRO A 108 -36.66 8.19 2.96
N ASP A 109 -36.97 7.00 2.51
CA ASP A 109 -37.48 6.76 1.16
C ASP A 109 -38.76 7.55 0.97
N PRO A 110 -38.82 8.49 0.01
CA PRO A 110 -40.02 9.28 -0.23
C PRO A 110 -41.23 8.44 -0.66
N LEU A 111 -41.03 7.16 -0.93
CA LEU A 111 -42.08 6.22 -1.34
C LEU A 111 -42.62 5.36 -0.20
N ASP A 112 -42.07 5.48 1.02
CA ASP A 112 -42.62 4.73 2.16
C ASP A 112 -43.91 5.40 2.69
N THR A 113 -45.01 5.03 2.07
CA THR A 113 -46.34 5.43 2.48
C THR A 113 -46.93 4.52 3.58
N SER A 114 -46.18 3.55 4.08
CA SER A 114 -46.64 2.57 5.03
C SER A 114 -46.92 3.16 6.43
N LYS A 115 -46.51 4.40 6.68
CA LYS A 115 -46.74 5.12 7.94
C LYS A 115 -47.66 6.33 7.81
N ALA A 116 -48.53 6.35 6.82
CA ALA A 116 -49.55 7.37 6.77
C ALA A 116 -50.45 7.26 8.05
N PRO A 117 -50.64 8.38 8.76
CA PRO A 117 -51.54 8.32 9.96
C PRO A 117 -52.93 7.93 9.54
N GLN A 118 -53.42 6.84 10.08
CA GLN A 118 -54.83 6.49 9.94
C GLN A 118 -55.63 7.31 10.95
N LYS A 119 -56.64 7.91 10.47
CA LYS A 119 -57.65 8.52 11.33
C LYS A 119 -58.50 7.47 12.00
#